data_0de1a246f4eeb6f62ab57e301fa320ab
#
_entry.id   0de1a246f4eeb6f62ab57e301fa320ab
#
_cell.length_a   1.000
_cell.length_b   1.000
_cell.length_c   1.000
_cell.angle_alpha   90.00
_cell.angle_beta   90.00
_cell.angle_gamma   90.00
#
_symmetry.space_group_name_H-M   'P 1'
#
loop_
_entity.id
_entity.type
_entity.pdbx_description
1 polymer ?
#
loop_
_entity_poly.entity_id
_entity_poly.type
_entity_poly.pdbx_seq_one_letter_code
_entity_poly.pdbx_strand_id
1 'polypeptide(L)' 'RIELTLDHPKQAIPVMDSMGFTNYQVTDKEHIHIFERLNESAALNMELAKSGIPVKGISITSEELETYFLNLTGGADHA' A
#
# COMPACT_ATOMS: atom_id res chain seq x y z
N ARG A 1 1.71 -3.83 -3.82
CA ARG A 1 1.62 -2.94 -2.65
C ARG A 1 0.43 -2.00 -2.77
N ILE A 2 -0.04 -1.53 -1.63
CA ILE A 2 -1.03 -0.47 -1.57
C ILE A 2 -0.27 0.85 -1.48
N GLU A 3 -0.65 1.82 -2.30
CA GLU A 3 -0.08 3.15 -2.22
C GLU A 3 -1.17 4.11 -1.76
N LEU A 4 -0.95 4.74 -0.60
CA LEU A 4 -1.85 5.75 -0.06
C LEU A 4 -1.24 7.13 -0.27
N THR A 5 -2.08 8.08 -0.70
CA THR A 5 -1.70 9.48 -0.78
C THR A 5 -2.55 10.26 0.22
N LEU A 6 -1.89 10.94 1.14
CA LEU A 6 -2.52 11.65 2.24
C LEU A 6 -1.80 12.97 2.47
N ASP A 7 -2.48 13.95 3.05
CA ASP A 7 -1.81 15.19 3.44
C ASP A 7 -0.87 14.98 4.62
N HIS A 8 -1.25 14.09 5.53
CA HIS A 8 -0.48 13.85 6.76
C HIS A 8 -0.40 12.34 7.02
N PRO A 9 0.51 11.63 6.34
CA PRO A 9 0.59 10.17 6.46
C PRO A 9 0.74 9.67 7.90
N LYS A 10 1.42 10.43 8.74
CA LYS A 10 1.63 10.00 10.12
C LYS A 10 0.34 9.87 10.91
N GLN A 11 -0.70 10.57 10.50
CA GLN A 11 -2.00 10.45 11.17
C GLN A 11 -2.65 9.10 10.90
N ALA A 12 -2.27 8.44 9.81
CA ALA A 12 -2.83 7.14 9.48
C ALA A 12 -2.19 6.01 10.28
N ILE A 13 -1.02 6.22 10.84
CA ILE A 13 -0.29 5.15 11.52
C ILE A 13 -1.06 4.54 12.67
N PRO A 14 -1.66 5.31 13.60
CA PRO A 14 -2.42 4.70 14.68
C PRO A 14 -3.60 3.86 14.18
N VAL A 15 -4.25 4.30 13.10
CA VAL A 15 -5.36 3.55 12.52
C VAL A 15 -4.85 2.24 11.94
N MET A 16 -3.77 2.30 11.17
CA MET A 16 -3.17 1.10 10.59
C MET A 16 -2.71 0.13 11.66
N ASP A 17 -2.09 0.65 12.71
CA ASP A 17 -1.65 -0.20 13.81
C ASP A 17 -2.82 -0.87 14.51
N SER A 18 -3.93 -0.16 14.70
CA SER A 18 -5.12 -0.73 15.34
C SER A 18 -5.75 -1.81 14.48
N MET A 19 -5.57 -1.76 13.17
CA MET A 19 -6.05 -2.78 12.25
C MET A 19 -5.10 -3.96 12.12
N GLY A 20 -3.94 -3.87 12.74
CA GLY A 20 -2.95 -4.95 12.70
C GLY A 20 -1.96 -4.89 11.55
N PHE A 21 -1.90 -3.79 10.82
CA PHE A 21 -0.89 -3.64 9.79
C PHE A 21 0.49 -3.45 10.41
N THR A 22 1.46 -4.18 9.92
CA THR A 22 2.84 -4.12 10.42
C THR A 22 3.87 -3.90 9.34
N ASN A 23 3.54 -4.21 8.08
CA ASN A 23 4.51 -4.12 6.99
C ASN A 23 4.15 -2.97 6.07
N TYR A 24 4.56 -1.77 6.47
CA TYR A 24 4.31 -0.55 5.70
C TYR A 24 5.47 0.41 5.88
N GLN A 25 5.54 1.40 4.99
CA GLN A 25 6.59 2.40 5.04
C GLN A 25 6.03 3.75 4.62
N VAL A 26 6.32 4.79 5.40
CA VAL A 26 6.03 6.17 5.01
C VAL A 26 7.18 6.59 4.11
N THR A 27 6.89 6.76 2.82
CA THR A 27 7.93 6.99 1.82
C THR A 27 8.29 8.46 1.64
N ASP A 28 7.32 9.34 1.88
CA ASP A 28 7.57 10.78 1.83
C ASP A 28 6.46 11.51 2.59
N LYS A 29 6.35 12.81 2.37
CA LYS A 29 5.42 13.67 3.12
C LYS A 29 3.96 13.37 2.84
N GLU A 30 3.66 12.64 1.79
CA GLU A 30 2.28 12.41 1.36
C GLU A 30 1.96 10.96 1.07
N HIS A 31 2.93 10.05 1.16
CA HIS A 31 2.73 8.69 0.70
C HIS A 31 3.09 7.64 1.73
N ILE A 32 2.27 6.59 1.76
CA ILE A 32 2.56 5.38 2.52
C ILE A 32 2.45 4.21 1.56
N HIS A 33 3.43 3.33 1.60
CA HIS A 33 3.39 2.05 0.88
C HIS A 33 3.14 0.94 1.87
N ILE A 34 2.17 0.09 1.58
CA ILE A 34 1.81 -1.05 2.43
C ILE A 34 2.04 -2.32 1.63
N PHE A 35 2.79 -3.24 2.20
CA PHE A 35 3.27 -4.43 1.50
C PHE A 35 2.58 -5.71 1.95
N GLU A 36 1.38 -5.60 2.47
CA GLU A 36 0.62 -6.75 2.95
C GLU A 36 -0.86 -6.47 2.83
N ARG A 37 -1.65 -7.52 2.88
CA ARG A 37 -3.10 -7.42 2.97
C ARG A 37 -3.70 -6.53 1.89
N LEU A 38 -3.24 -6.74 0.66
CA LEU A 38 -3.65 -5.88 -0.46
C LEU A 38 -5.14 -5.93 -0.74
N ASN A 39 -5.78 -7.04 -0.41
CA ASN A 39 -7.22 -7.20 -0.58
C ASN A 39 -8.03 -6.47 0.48
N GLU A 40 -7.38 -5.82 1.45
CA GLU A 40 -8.06 -5.08 2.51
C GLU A 40 -7.95 -3.58 2.34
N SER A 41 -7.57 -3.13 1.15
CA SER A 41 -7.41 -1.70 0.88
C SER A 41 -8.72 -0.93 1.09
N ALA A 42 -9.86 -1.52 0.72
CA ALA A 42 -11.14 -0.85 0.90
C ALA A 42 -11.48 -0.70 2.38
N ALA A 43 -11.19 -1.72 3.18
CA ALA A 43 -11.43 -1.66 4.63
C ALA A 43 -10.55 -0.60 5.27
N LEU A 44 -9.29 -0.52 4.84
CA LEU A 44 -8.36 0.49 5.33
C LEU A 44 -8.86 1.90 4.99
N ASN A 45 -9.25 2.11 3.75
CA ASN A 45 -9.77 3.40 3.33
C ASN A 45 -10.98 3.82 4.17
N MET A 46 -11.88 2.87 4.43
CA MET A 46 -13.06 3.13 5.24
C MET A 46 -12.70 3.51 6.67
N GLU A 47 -11.76 2.81 7.28
CA GLU A 47 -11.35 3.12 8.65
C GLU A 47 -10.67 4.48 8.74
N LEU A 48 -9.88 4.83 7.76
CA LEU A 48 -9.25 6.16 7.72
C LEU A 48 -10.31 7.24 7.60
N ALA A 49 -11.32 7.02 6.75
CA ALA A 49 -12.42 7.98 6.62
C ALA A 49 -13.20 8.13 7.92
N LYS A 50 -13.47 7.02 8.60
CA LYS A 50 -14.16 7.06 9.90
C LYS A 50 -13.37 7.81 10.95
N SER A 51 -12.06 7.76 10.84
CA SER A 51 -11.17 8.44 11.79
C SER A 51 -10.94 9.91 11.43
N GLY A 52 -11.61 10.39 10.38
CA GLY A 52 -11.48 11.78 9.97
C GLY A 52 -10.20 12.07 9.23
N ILE A 53 -9.56 11.05 8.66
CA ILE A 53 -8.32 11.20 7.91
C ILE A 53 -8.63 11.07 6.43
N PRO A 54 -8.65 12.19 5.69
CA PRO A 54 -8.99 12.14 4.28
C PRO A 54 -7.86 11.46 3.47
N VAL A 55 -8.25 10.56 2.60
CA VAL A 55 -7.33 9.88 1.70
C VAL A 55 -7.47 10.55 0.33
N LYS A 56 -6.40 11.13 -0.17
CA LYS A 56 -6.41 11.81 -1.46
C LYS A 56 -6.35 10.82 -2.62
N GLY A 57 -5.73 9.68 -2.39
CA GLY A 57 -5.63 8.65 -3.41
C GLY A 57 -5.27 7.32 -2.78
N ILE A 58 -5.75 6.26 -3.40
CA ILE A 58 -5.40 4.90 -3.00
C ILE A 58 -5.31 4.06 -4.27
N SER A 59 -4.24 3.33 -4.40
CA SER A 59 -4.06 2.45 -5.54
C SER A 59 -3.36 1.18 -5.10
N ILE A 60 -3.58 0.13 -5.86
CA ILE A 60 -2.89 -1.13 -5.62
C ILE A 60 -2.01 -1.37 -6.84
N THR A 61 -0.73 -1.57 -6.59
CA THR A 61 0.19 -1.86 -7.68
C THR A 61 0.76 -3.26 -7.49
N SER A 62 0.83 -3.99 -8.59
CA SER A 62 1.40 -5.33 -8.62
C SER A 62 2.79 -5.30 -9.25
N GLU A 63 3.46 -4.17 -9.16
CA GLU A 63 4.75 -3.97 -9.76
C GLU A 63 5.76 -5.05 -9.37
N GLU A 64 5.80 -5.40 -8.11
CA GLU A 64 6.72 -6.43 -7.65
C GLU A 64 6.39 -7.78 -8.26
N LEU A 65 5.13 -8.10 -8.34
CA LEU A 65 4.70 -9.34 -8.94
C LEU A 65 5.01 -9.37 -10.42
N GLU A 66 4.79 -8.26 -11.11
CA GLU A 66 5.13 -8.14 -12.51
C GLU A 66 6.63 -8.30 -12.75
N THR A 67 7.43 -7.67 -11.91
CA THR A 67 8.87 -7.78 -12.03
C THR A 67 9.33 -9.22 -11.87
N TYR A 68 8.79 -9.90 -10.89
CA TYR A 68 9.10 -11.30 -10.66
C TYR A 68 8.72 -12.15 -11.87
N PHE A 69 7.56 -11.91 -12.40
CA PHE A 69 7.04 -12.67 -13.53
C PHE A 69 7.89 -12.44 -14.77
N LEU A 70 8.26 -11.20 -15.01
CA LEU A 70 9.11 -10.86 -16.15
C LEU A 70 10.48 -11.51 -16.03
N ASN A 71 11.04 -11.56 -14.85
CA ASN A 71 12.33 -12.21 -14.65
C ASN A 71 12.27 -13.70 -14.99
N LEU A 72 11.20 -14.36 -14.59
CA LEU A 72 11.00 -15.76 -14.93
C LEU A 72 10.87 -15.95 -16.44
N THR A 73 10.09 -15.09 -17.05
CA THR A 73 9.85 -15.16 -18.49
C THR A 73 11.16 -14.90 -19.25
N GLY A 74 11.88 -13.89 -18.82
CA GLY A 74 13.15 -13.56 -19.45
C GLY A 74 14.14 -14.70 -19.35
N GLY A 75 14.20 -15.35 -18.21
CA GLY A 75 15.06 -16.53 -18.06
C GLY A 75 14.66 -17.66 -18.98
N ALA A 76 13.37 -17.88 -19.13
CA ALA A 76 12.87 -18.91 -20.05
C ALA A 76 13.20 -18.56 -21.49
N ASP A 77 13.07 -17.30 -21.84
CA ASP A 77 13.33 -16.85 -23.20
C ASP A 77 14.77 -17.03 -23.62
N HIS A 78 15.66 -17.04 -22.69
CA HIS A 78 17.08 -17.21 -22.97
C HIS A 78 17.50 -18.67 -23.06
N ALA A 79 16.62 -19.54 -22.70
CA ALA A 79 16.87 -20.97 -22.78
C ALA A 79 16.69 -21.52 -24.19
#